data_e56cdfc03bd0d96fcc27cfb03e0bbff9
#
_entry.id   e56cdfc03bd0d96fcc27cfb03e0bbff9
#
_cell.length_a   1.000
_cell.length_b   1.000
_cell.length_c   1.000
_cell.angle_alpha   90.00
_cell.angle_beta   90.00
_cell.angle_gamma   90.00
#
_symmetry.space_group_name_H-M   'P 1'
#
loop_
_entity.id
_entity.type
_entity.pdbx_description
1 polymer ?
#
loop_
_entity_poly.entity_id
_entity_poly.type
_entity_poly.pdbx_seq_one_letter_code
_entity_poly.pdbx_strand_id
1 'polypeptide(L)'
;MTEQTICENLTLKIPEGFTVLDEKNLARIFGGEGSDRWCAANGDESVLLTVVWQKVNPILAALSDMKVMARRNAQLTEKAYQAYGYRFGEFFSLQGRDGSLEGYSYSFSGKNGLRSAETVLIRQKRMIYNVSCVSRAEKATEGREALRQALG
;
A
#
# COMPACT_ATOMS: atom_id res chain seq x y z
N MET A 1 4.49 -14.52 -13.11
CA MET A 1 3.79 -13.34 -12.57
C MET A 1 3.32 -12.42 -13.68
N THR A 2 2.16 -11.83 -13.53
CA THR A 2 1.56 -10.93 -14.50
C THR A 2 1.85 -9.49 -14.08
N GLU A 3 2.11 -8.62 -15.05
CA GLU A 3 2.23 -7.19 -14.79
C GLU A 3 0.89 -6.52 -15.03
N GLN A 4 0.59 -5.48 -14.24
CA GLN A 4 -0.58 -4.66 -14.42
C GLN A 4 -0.23 -3.19 -14.23
N THR A 5 -0.71 -2.35 -15.15
CA THR A 5 -0.57 -0.92 -15.05
C THR A 5 -1.77 -0.34 -14.33
N ILE A 6 -1.50 0.42 -13.27
CA ILE A 6 -2.50 1.05 -12.43
C ILE A 6 -2.45 2.55 -12.68
N CYS A 7 -3.60 3.14 -13.01
CA CYS A 7 -3.73 4.58 -13.21
C CYS A 7 -2.65 5.16 -14.14
N GLU A 8 -2.44 4.54 -15.28
CA GLU A 8 -1.57 4.98 -16.38
C GLU A 8 -0.06 4.94 -16.10
N ASN A 9 0.38 5.19 -14.88
CA ASN A 9 1.80 5.45 -14.62
C ASN A 9 2.49 4.45 -13.70
N LEU A 10 1.75 3.62 -12.99
CA LEU A 10 2.33 2.65 -12.07
C LEU A 10 2.13 1.23 -12.60
N THR A 11 3.23 0.51 -12.78
CA THR A 11 3.17 -0.89 -13.17
C THR A 11 3.63 -1.75 -12.00
N LEU A 12 2.80 -2.69 -11.60
CA LEU A 12 3.10 -3.65 -10.55
C LEU A 12 3.09 -5.07 -11.12
N LYS A 13 3.91 -5.92 -10.53
CA LYS A 13 3.84 -7.35 -10.76
C LYS A 13 2.82 -7.96 -9.81
N ILE A 14 1.89 -8.74 -10.34
CA ILE A 14 0.89 -9.39 -9.51
C ILE A 14 1.48 -10.71 -9.01
N PRO A 15 1.69 -10.88 -7.70
CA PRO A 15 2.26 -12.11 -7.18
C PRO A 15 1.40 -13.32 -7.53
N GLU A 16 2.03 -14.46 -7.69
CA GLU A 16 1.33 -15.69 -7.99
C GLU A 16 0.33 -16.01 -6.89
N GLY A 17 -0.87 -16.43 -7.28
CA GLY A 17 -1.94 -16.74 -6.34
C GLY A 17 -2.81 -15.55 -5.95
N PHE A 18 -2.47 -14.35 -6.42
CA PHE A 18 -3.27 -13.15 -6.16
C PHE A 18 -4.25 -12.89 -7.29
N THR A 19 -5.42 -12.40 -6.92
CA THR A 19 -6.49 -12.03 -7.87
C THR A 19 -6.82 -10.56 -7.69
N VAL A 20 -6.91 -9.84 -8.81
CA VAL A 20 -7.33 -8.43 -8.78
C VAL A 20 -8.83 -8.37 -8.49
N LEU A 21 -9.21 -7.54 -7.53
CA LEU A 21 -10.59 -7.43 -7.09
C LEU A 21 -11.42 -6.49 -7.98
N ASP A 22 -12.68 -6.82 -8.18
CA ASP A 22 -13.64 -5.99 -8.91
C ASP A 22 -14.21 -4.88 -8.01
N GLU A 23 -15.03 -3.98 -8.59
CA GLU A 23 -15.59 -2.84 -7.87
C GLU A 23 -16.38 -3.24 -6.62
N LYS A 24 -17.15 -4.31 -6.70
CA LYS A 24 -17.94 -4.81 -5.58
C LYS A 24 -17.05 -5.21 -4.41
N ASN A 25 -15.99 -5.93 -4.69
CA ASN A 25 -15.04 -6.37 -3.67
C ASN A 25 -14.17 -5.23 -3.17
N LEU A 26 -13.82 -4.26 -4.03
CA LEU A 26 -13.14 -3.05 -3.58
C LEU A 26 -13.98 -2.29 -2.57
N ALA A 27 -15.28 -2.13 -2.82
CA ALA A 27 -16.17 -1.46 -1.87
C ALA A 27 -16.19 -2.18 -0.52
N ARG A 28 -16.18 -3.50 -0.53
CA ARG A 28 -16.13 -4.31 0.68
C ARG A 28 -14.83 -4.11 1.46
N ILE A 29 -13.70 -4.12 0.77
CA ILE A 29 -12.38 -3.98 1.39
C ILE A 29 -12.15 -2.56 1.92
N PHE A 30 -12.49 -1.54 1.13
CA PHE A 30 -12.25 -0.15 1.49
C PHE A 30 -13.38 0.50 2.28
N GLY A 31 -14.47 -0.23 2.52
CA GLY A 31 -15.57 0.25 3.35
C GLY A 31 -16.52 1.21 2.65
N GLY A 32 -16.65 1.12 1.33
CA GLY A 32 -17.59 1.95 0.58
C GLY A 32 -17.16 2.13 -0.87
N GLU A 33 -18.00 2.83 -1.63
CA GLU A 33 -17.69 3.15 -3.02
C GLU A 33 -16.66 4.28 -3.09
N GLY A 34 -15.93 4.34 -4.17
CA GLY A 34 -14.95 5.37 -4.40
C GLY A 34 -14.07 5.06 -5.60
N SER A 35 -13.21 6.02 -5.96
CA SER A 35 -12.26 5.91 -7.04
C SER A 35 -10.83 5.97 -6.50
N ASP A 36 -9.85 5.92 -7.40
CA ASP A 36 -8.43 6.11 -7.07
C ASP A 36 -7.89 5.06 -6.11
N ARG A 37 -8.33 3.81 -6.32
CA ARG A 37 -7.93 2.67 -5.48
C ARG A 37 -7.92 1.38 -6.29
N TRP A 38 -7.10 0.43 -5.81
CA TRP A 38 -6.92 -0.86 -6.44
C TRP A 38 -6.52 -1.88 -5.37
N CYS A 39 -6.88 -3.14 -5.57
CA CYS A 39 -6.51 -4.19 -4.63
C CYS A 39 -6.39 -5.53 -5.34
N ALA A 40 -5.41 -6.31 -4.94
CA ALA A 40 -5.32 -7.73 -5.24
C ALA A 40 -5.24 -8.49 -3.93
N ALA A 41 -5.80 -9.70 -3.91
CA ALA A 41 -5.84 -10.52 -2.71
C ALA A 41 -5.41 -11.94 -3.02
N ASN A 42 -4.78 -12.61 -2.04
CA ASN A 42 -4.53 -14.04 -2.14
C ASN A 42 -5.83 -14.82 -1.94
N GLY A 43 -5.79 -16.16 -2.09
CA GLY A 43 -7.00 -16.97 -2.15
C GLY A 43 -7.95 -16.84 -0.97
N ASP A 44 -7.43 -16.70 0.25
CA ASP A 44 -8.25 -16.58 1.47
C ASP A 44 -8.33 -15.13 2.00
N GLU A 45 -7.80 -14.17 1.23
CA GLU A 45 -7.73 -12.76 1.61
C GLU A 45 -6.98 -12.50 2.92
N SER A 46 -6.08 -13.40 3.29
CA SER A 46 -5.21 -13.18 4.45
C SER A 46 -4.09 -12.18 4.15
N VAL A 47 -3.82 -11.91 2.88
CA VAL A 47 -2.87 -10.92 2.41
C VAL A 47 -3.53 -10.08 1.32
N LEU A 48 -3.53 -8.77 1.54
CA LEU A 48 -4.04 -7.80 0.57
C LEU A 48 -2.90 -6.93 0.08
N LEU A 49 -2.87 -6.70 -1.22
CA LEU A 49 -1.96 -5.76 -1.85
C LEU A 49 -2.82 -4.60 -2.35
N THR A 50 -2.68 -3.43 -1.76
CA THR A 50 -3.55 -2.29 -2.07
C THR A 50 -2.77 -1.13 -2.65
N VAL A 51 -3.42 -0.36 -3.51
CA VAL A 51 -2.87 0.88 -4.05
C VAL A 51 -3.94 1.95 -3.96
N VAL A 52 -3.57 3.08 -3.36
CA VAL A 52 -4.41 4.27 -3.32
C VAL A 52 -3.57 5.41 -3.86
N TRP A 53 -4.15 6.25 -4.71
CA TRP A 53 -3.39 7.33 -5.35
C TRP A 53 -4.13 8.63 -5.32
N GLN A 54 -3.35 9.71 -5.47
CA GLN A 54 -3.90 11.06 -5.57
C GLN A 54 -3.02 11.92 -6.47
N LYS A 55 -3.64 12.87 -7.13
CA LYS A 55 -2.92 13.88 -7.89
C LYS A 55 -2.34 14.90 -6.95
N VAL A 56 -1.14 15.38 -7.27
CA VAL A 56 -0.48 16.42 -6.49
C VAL A 56 -0.03 17.53 -7.41
N ASN A 57 0.15 18.74 -6.85
CA ASN A 57 0.70 19.86 -7.58
C ASN A 57 2.11 19.49 -8.07
N PRO A 58 2.43 19.61 -9.39
CA PRO A 58 3.73 19.19 -9.90
C PRO A 58 4.91 19.93 -9.27
N ILE A 59 4.74 21.19 -8.89
CA ILE A 59 5.80 21.98 -8.25
C ILE A 59 6.07 21.45 -6.85
N LEU A 60 5.01 21.23 -6.07
CA LEU A 60 5.12 20.67 -4.72
C LEU A 60 5.68 19.25 -4.76
N ALA A 61 5.24 18.45 -5.73
CA ALA A 61 5.75 17.09 -5.89
C ALA A 61 7.25 17.09 -6.18
N ALA A 62 7.72 17.98 -7.04
CA ALA A 62 9.13 18.06 -7.40
C ALA A 62 10.02 18.51 -6.24
N LEU A 63 9.47 19.32 -5.33
CA LEU A 63 10.20 19.86 -4.18
C LEU A 63 10.07 18.98 -2.93
N SER A 64 9.19 17.99 -2.94
CA SER A 64 8.93 17.17 -1.76
C SER A 64 9.95 16.05 -1.59
N ASP A 65 10.49 15.96 -0.38
CA ASP A 65 11.35 14.84 0.02
C ASP A 65 10.46 13.65 0.36
N MET A 66 10.73 12.50 -0.25
CA MET A 66 9.92 11.30 -0.04
C MET A 66 9.97 10.79 1.40
N LYS A 67 11.08 11.00 2.11
CA LYS A 67 11.16 10.65 3.53
C LYS A 67 10.21 11.49 4.37
N VAL A 68 10.11 12.78 4.07
CA VAL A 68 9.18 13.68 4.76
C VAL A 68 7.74 13.28 4.44
N MET A 69 7.46 12.93 3.20
CA MET A 69 6.13 12.46 2.79
C MET A 69 5.76 11.16 3.49
N ALA A 70 6.70 10.23 3.64
CA ALA A 70 6.46 8.98 4.35
C ALA A 70 6.12 9.24 5.82
N ARG A 71 6.83 10.15 6.48
CA ARG A 71 6.53 10.54 7.87
C ARG A 71 5.15 11.14 8.01
N ARG A 72 4.79 12.04 7.09
CA ARG A 72 3.47 12.67 7.09
C ARG A 72 2.37 11.62 6.87
N ASN A 73 2.59 10.72 5.94
CA ASN A 73 1.63 9.65 5.64
C ASN A 73 1.46 8.71 6.84
N ALA A 74 2.55 8.41 7.54
CA ALA A 74 2.50 7.59 8.75
C ALA A 74 1.65 8.26 9.84
N GLN A 75 1.75 9.58 9.99
CA GLN A 75 0.92 10.33 10.95
C GLN A 75 -0.56 10.28 10.58
N LEU A 76 -0.89 10.36 9.29
CA LEU A 76 -2.27 10.23 8.83
C LEU A 76 -2.80 8.82 9.07
N THR A 77 -1.96 7.81 8.88
CA THR A 77 -2.31 6.41 9.16
C THR A 77 -2.58 6.22 10.65
N GLU A 78 -1.75 6.80 11.52
CA GLU A 78 -1.96 6.76 12.97
C GLU A 78 -3.32 7.32 13.35
N LYS A 79 -3.69 8.48 12.80
CA LYS A 79 -5.00 9.08 13.07
C LYS A 79 -6.13 8.19 12.59
N ALA A 80 -5.98 7.58 11.41
CA ALA A 80 -7.01 6.73 10.83
C ALA A 80 -7.26 5.47 11.66
N TYR A 81 -6.22 4.90 12.26
CA TYR A 81 -6.31 3.62 12.99
C TYR A 81 -6.15 3.76 14.50
N GLN A 82 -6.15 4.99 15.03
CA GLN A 82 -5.96 5.23 16.46
C GLN A 82 -6.95 4.45 17.32
N ALA A 83 -8.21 4.38 16.91
CA ALA A 83 -9.26 3.66 17.61
C ALA A 83 -9.13 2.12 17.50
N TYR A 84 -8.23 1.65 16.67
CA TYR A 84 -8.05 0.22 16.35
C TYR A 84 -6.72 -0.32 16.86
N GLY A 85 -6.14 0.28 17.88
CA GLY A 85 -4.91 -0.22 18.47
C GLY A 85 -3.68 -0.03 17.59
N TYR A 86 -3.60 1.07 16.87
CA TYR A 86 -2.46 1.36 16.00
C TYR A 86 -1.14 1.30 16.75
N ARG A 87 -0.16 0.63 16.14
CA ARG A 87 1.22 0.61 16.62
C ARG A 87 2.14 0.84 15.45
N PHE A 88 2.95 1.88 15.54
CA PHE A 88 3.98 2.16 14.55
C PHE A 88 5.10 1.11 14.66
N GLY A 89 5.62 0.65 13.53
CA GLY A 89 6.77 -0.25 13.49
C GLY A 89 8.06 0.53 13.25
N GLU A 90 8.38 0.74 11.98
CA GLU A 90 9.61 1.45 11.61
C GLU A 90 9.48 2.09 10.24
N PHE A 91 10.33 3.09 9.99
CA PHE A 91 10.56 3.60 8.64
C PHE A 91 11.62 2.73 7.96
N PHE A 92 11.49 2.55 6.66
CA PHE A 92 12.44 1.78 5.89
C PHE A 92 12.56 2.32 4.47
N SER A 93 13.63 1.92 3.78
CA SER A 93 13.82 2.20 2.37
C SER A 93 13.95 0.89 1.61
N LEU A 94 13.37 0.86 0.41
CA LEU A 94 13.46 -0.29 -0.48
C LEU A 94 14.06 0.14 -1.80
N GLN A 95 14.79 -0.76 -2.43
CA GLN A 95 15.22 -0.58 -3.79
C GLN A 95 14.11 -1.04 -4.72
N GLY A 96 13.49 -0.09 -5.40
CA GLY A 96 12.45 -0.36 -6.38
C GLY A 96 13.02 -0.42 -7.79
N ARG A 97 12.12 -0.60 -8.76
CA ARG A 97 12.48 -0.71 -10.17
C ARG A 97 13.24 0.53 -10.67
N ASP A 98 12.81 1.72 -10.25
CA ASP A 98 13.32 2.99 -10.74
C ASP A 98 14.05 3.80 -9.67
N GLY A 99 14.50 3.17 -8.61
CA GLY A 99 15.25 3.83 -7.55
C GLY A 99 14.79 3.47 -6.16
N SER A 100 15.28 4.24 -5.18
CA SER A 100 14.97 4.02 -3.77
C SER A 100 13.54 4.49 -3.45
N LEU A 101 12.82 3.67 -2.68
CA LEU A 101 11.45 3.95 -2.24
C LEU A 101 11.43 4.03 -0.72
N GLU A 102 10.65 4.98 -0.19
CA GLU A 102 10.52 5.18 1.24
C GLU A 102 9.18 4.62 1.73
N GLY A 103 9.20 3.99 2.89
CA GLY A 103 8.02 3.38 3.45
C GLY A 103 8.05 3.29 4.96
N TYR A 104 6.99 2.70 5.52
CA TYR A 104 6.86 2.48 6.95
C TYR A 104 6.00 1.25 7.22
N SER A 105 6.18 0.67 8.40
CA SER A 105 5.41 -0.48 8.85
C SER A 105 4.58 -0.12 10.07
N TYR A 106 3.49 -0.83 10.26
CA TYR A 106 2.59 -0.63 11.40
C TYR A 106 1.70 -1.86 11.59
N SER A 107 0.98 -1.87 12.72
CA SER A 107 -0.02 -2.90 12.99
C SER A 107 -1.26 -2.27 13.61
N PHE A 108 -2.37 -2.96 13.50
CA PHE A 108 -3.65 -2.52 14.07
C PHE A 108 -4.58 -3.73 14.22
N SER A 109 -5.65 -3.55 14.98
CA SER A 109 -6.66 -4.59 15.18
C SER A 109 -7.76 -4.41 14.14
N GLY A 110 -7.89 -5.39 13.24
CA GLY A 110 -8.97 -5.43 12.27
C GLY A 110 -10.17 -6.21 12.77
N LYS A 111 -11.17 -6.37 11.91
CA LYS A 111 -12.40 -7.11 12.22
C LYS A 111 -12.13 -8.54 12.70
N ASN A 112 -11.13 -9.19 12.11
CA ASN A 112 -10.83 -10.59 12.33
C ASN A 112 -9.46 -10.80 13.00
N GLY A 113 -9.05 -9.84 13.84
CA GLY A 113 -7.83 -9.95 14.60
C GLY A 113 -6.75 -8.95 14.20
N LEU A 114 -5.54 -9.20 14.67
CA LEU A 114 -4.41 -8.33 14.47
C LEU A 114 -3.94 -8.35 13.01
N ARG A 115 -3.70 -7.17 12.47
CA ARG A 115 -3.19 -6.97 11.11
C ARG A 115 -1.81 -6.35 11.16
N SER A 116 -0.97 -6.76 10.22
CA SER A 116 0.35 -6.20 10.01
C SER A 116 0.37 -5.56 8.63
N ALA A 117 1.03 -4.39 8.51
CA ALA A 117 1.02 -3.65 7.25
C ALA A 117 2.36 -2.98 6.98
N GLU A 118 2.67 -2.85 5.70
CA GLU A 118 3.75 -2.00 5.21
C GLU A 118 3.21 -1.15 4.08
N THR A 119 3.56 0.13 4.08
CA THR A 119 3.20 1.06 3.01
C THR A 119 4.45 1.68 2.42
N VAL A 120 4.51 1.73 1.10
CA VAL A 120 5.60 2.37 0.36
C VAL A 120 5.00 3.47 -0.50
N LEU A 121 5.65 4.62 -0.54
CA LEU A 121 5.23 5.76 -1.34
C LEU A 121 6.00 5.78 -2.65
N ILE A 122 5.27 5.94 -3.75
CA ILE A 122 5.85 6.07 -5.09
C ILE A 122 5.34 7.35 -5.71
N ARG A 123 6.27 8.19 -6.18
CA ARG A 123 5.93 9.40 -6.91
C ARG A 123 6.26 9.19 -8.37
N GLN A 124 5.27 9.36 -9.23
CA GLN A 124 5.47 9.34 -10.68
C GLN A 124 4.67 10.46 -11.31
N LYS A 125 5.34 11.36 -12.00
CA LYS A 125 4.74 12.53 -12.64
C LYS A 125 3.94 13.36 -11.61
N ARG A 126 2.62 13.45 -11.78
CA ARG A 126 1.74 14.23 -10.91
C ARG A 126 1.01 13.38 -9.87
N MET A 127 1.45 12.12 -9.72
CA MET A 127 0.73 11.16 -8.86
C MET A 127 1.61 10.73 -7.71
N ILE A 128 0.99 10.58 -6.55
CA ILE A 128 1.57 9.87 -5.41
C ILE A 128 0.75 8.60 -5.20
N TYR A 129 1.43 7.47 -5.20
CA TYR A 129 0.82 6.16 -4.98
C TYR A 129 1.24 5.64 -3.61
N ASN A 130 0.25 5.23 -2.82
CA ASN A 130 0.49 4.50 -1.57
C ASN A 130 0.28 3.02 -1.89
N VAL A 131 1.37 2.26 -1.93
CA VAL A 131 1.32 0.82 -2.21
C VAL A 131 1.52 0.11 -0.88
N SER A 132 0.54 -0.68 -0.48
CA SER A 132 0.56 -1.32 0.84
C SER A 132 0.32 -2.81 0.73
N CYS A 133 0.95 -3.57 1.63
CA CYS A 133 0.50 -4.92 1.94
C CYS A 133 -0.13 -4.88 3.32
N VAL A 134 -1.32 -5.47 3.43
CA VAL A 134 -2.01 -5.62 4.71
C VAL A 134 -2.30 -7.11 4.87
N SER A 135 -1.85 -7.70 5.96
CA SER A 135 -1.98 -9.13 6.16
C SER A 135 -2.41 -9.43 7.59
N ARG A 136 -2.95 -10.64 7.80
CA ARG A 136 -3.07 -11.16 9.16
C ARG A 136 -1.67 -11.21 9.78
N ALA A 137 -1.58 -11.01 11.08
CA ALA A 137 -0.29 -10.96 11.77
C ALA A 137 0.57 -12.20 11.50
N GLU A 138 -0.05 -13.39 11.48
CA GLU A 138 0.66 -14.65 11.21
C GLU A 138 1.10 -14.80 9.74
N LYS A 139 0.62 -13.93 8.86
CA LYS A 139 0.99 -13.90 7.44
C LYS A 139 1.87 -12.70 7.07
N ALA A 140 2.44 -12.03 8.06
CA ALA A 140 3.23 -10.81 7.83
C ALA A 140 4.40 -11.02 6.88
N THR A 141 5.10 -12.14 6.98
CA THR A 141 6.21 -12.47 6.09
C THR A 141 5.75 -12.58 4.63
N GLU A 142 4.64 -13.27 4.41
CA GLU A 142 4.05 -13.42 3.07
C GLU A 142 3.60 -12.07 2.52
N GLY A 143 3.04 -11.21 3.36
CA GLY A 143 2.65 -9.85 2.97
C GLY A 143 3.86 -9.04 2.51
N ARG A 144 4.93 -9.06 3.27
CA ARG A 144 6.17 -8.34 2.91
C ARG A 144 6.75 -8.86 1.59
N GLU A 145 6.76 -10.16 1.40
CA GLU A 145 7.25 -10.76 0.15
C GLU A 145 6.39 -10.33 -1.04
N ALA A 146 5.06 -10.35 -0.86
CA ALA A 146 4.15 -9.93 -1.91
C ALA A 146 4.40 -8.47 -2.34
N LEU A 147 4.60 -7.57 -1.37
CA LEU A 147 4.91 -6.18 -1.65
C LEU A 147 6.21 -6.05 -2.45
N ARG A 148 7.24 -6.74 -2.03
CA ARG A 148 8.55 -6.67 -2.71
C ARG A 148 8.50 -7.27 -4.10
N GLN A 149 7.78 -8.36 -4.29
CA GLN A 149 7.58 -8.94 -5.63
C GLN A 149 6.82 -7.97 -6.54
N ALA A 150 5.81 -7.30 -6.02
CA ALA A 150 5.03 -6.36 -6.81
C ALA A 150 5.86 -5.16 -7.26
N LEU A 151 6.78 -4.70 -6.43
CA LEU A 151 7.63 -3.53 -6.71
C LEU A 151 8.90 -3.87 -7.50
N GLY A 152 9.28 -5.13 -7.51
CA GLY A 152 10.51 -5.61 -8.18
C GLY A 152 10.41 -5.79 -9.68
#